data_79549abf83c4d6d6d51ccb03674995f2
#
_entry.id   79549abf83c4d6d6d51ccb03674995f2
#
_cell.length_a   1.000
_cell.length_b   1.000
_cell.length_c   1.000
_cell.angle_alpha   90.00
_cell.angle_beta   90.00
_cell.angle_gamma   90.00
#
_symmetry.space_group_name_H-M   'P 1'
#
loop_
_entity.id
_entity.type
_entity.pdbx_description
1 polymer ?
#
loop_
_entity_poly.entity_id
_entity_poly.type
_entity_poly.pdbx_seq_one_letter_code
_entity_poly.pdbx_strand_id
1 'polypeptide(L)'
;MKMERRVIVSRQNNKQQIEEKKPGYLYLPLALAVAVVPLIAVAKRYNTGLTKYAWFSDALKSTVDVFLYYKAQVLIILAWVMAVCLIGAFLTKKDWSGRWKQLSAPEIYSVGIYLVLSLISAFFSSYGSVAFKGGYEQWEGFNVLLAYGVLLVYAYLIVDSEQVVKYIVYSIIGGSAVCGAIGAFQYLHLDFFRSSLGAWYMSLKMDKVLNFRFNFPEGQSYSTLYNPNYAGSYVALVMPVLLLAAFTQWGRINKTWHCLAVVSACLNFVFLIGSQSLTGVIGVAAVSYTHLR
;
A
#
# COMPACT_ATOMS: atom_id res chain seq x y z
N MET A 1 24.69 -44.61 20.77
CA MET A 1 23.52 -43.88 21.31
C MET A 1 23.81 -42.53 21.96
N LYS A 2 24.81 -42.39 22.88
CA LYS A 2 25.18 -41.06 23.46
C LYS A 2 25.87 -40.11 22.48
N MET A 3 26.66 -40.62 21.51
CA MET A 3 27.37 -39.83 20.49
C MET A 3 26.41 -39.31 19.43
N GLU A 4 25.44 -40.10 18.97
CA GLU A 4 24.43 -39.65 17.98
C GLU A 4 23.53 -38.55 18.52
N ARG A 5 23.10 -38.63 19.79
CA ARG A 5 22.33 -37.52 20.43
C ARG A 5 23.13 -36.22 20.52
N ARG A 6 24.44 -36.27 20.78
CA ARG A 6 25.30 -35.07 20.77
C ARG A 6 25.44 -34.45 19.38
N VAL A 7 25.54 -35.26 18.34
CA VAL A 7 25.61 -34.77 16.95
C VAL A 7 24.28 -34.19 16.48
N ILE A 8 23.14 -34.78 16.89
CA ILE A 8 21.79 -34.24 16.57
C ILE A 8 21.54 -32.94 17.32
N VAL A 9 21.89 -32.86 18.60
CA VAL A 9 21.75 -31.62 19.40
C VAL A 9 22.71 -30.53 18.89
N SER A 10 23.93 -30.86 18.50
CA SER A 10 24.87 -29.89 17.90
C SER A 10 24.39 -29.41 16.52
N ARG A 11 23.78 -30.28 15.70
CA ARG A 11 23.17 -29.90 14.42
C ARG A 11 21.88 -29.09 14.59
N GLN A 12 21.08 -29.34 15.64
CA GLN A 12 19.94 -28.50 15.98
C GLN A 12 20.38 -27.15 16.53
N ASN A 13 21.41 -27.12 17.41
CA ASN A 13 21.99 -25.87 17.90
C ASN A 13 22.71 -25.07 16.80
N ASN A 14 23.34 -25.72 15.81
CA ASN A 14 23.90 -25.03 14.64
C ASN A 14 22.85 -24.57 13.63
N LYS A 15 21.64 -25.15 13.61
CA LYS A 15 20.51 -24.61 12.86
C LYS A 15 19.79 -23.46 13.58
N GLN A 16 19.97 -23.34 14.88
CA GLN A 16 19.56 -22.15 15.66
C GLN A 16 20.62 -21.05 15.71
N GLN A 17 21.84 -21.31 15.21
CA GLN A 17 22.86 -20.30 15.07
C GLN A 17 22.65 -19.53 13.77
N ILE A 18 22.29 -18.26 13.97
CA ILE A 18 22.43 -17.18 13.03
C ILE A 18 21.31 -17.15 11.96
N GLU A 19 20.06 -17.02 12.35
CA GLU A 19 19.21 -16.06 11.65
C GLU A 19 19.75 -14.66 12.01
N GLU A 20 20.68 -14.16 11.23
CA GLU A 20 21.20 -12.81 11.36
C GLU A 20 19.98 -11.87 11.30
N LYS A 21 19.62 -11.29 12.44
CA LYS A 21 18.42 -10.47 12.56
C LYS A 21 18.51 -9.36 11.52
N LYS A 22 17.59 -9.37 10.57
CA LYS A 22 17.60 -8.39 9.48
C LYS A 22 17.56 -6.98 10.04
N PRO A 23 18.37 -6.05 9.50
CA PRO A 23 18.36 -4.67 9.93
C PRO A 23 16.96 -4.05 9.75
N GLY A 24 16.46 -3.37 10.79
CA GLY A 24 15.10 -2.79 10.76
C GLY A 24 14.86 -1.77 9.64
N TYR A 25 15.91 -1.12 9.15
CA TYR A 25 15.80 -0.17 8.05
C TYR A 25 15.32 -0.80 6.73
N LEU A 26 15.50 -2.12 6.54
CA LEU A 26 14.98 -2.83 5.38
C LEU A 26 13.44 -2.87 5.34
N TYR A 27 12.78 -2.76 6.48
CA TYR A 27 11.33 -2.70 6.54
C TYR A 27 10.76 -1.30 6.27
N LEU A 28 11.60 -0.26 6.34
CA LEU A 28 11.15 1.12 6.22
C LEU A 28 10.43 1.42 4.89
N PRO A 29 10.92 1.00 3.70
CA PRO A 29 10.20 1.25 2.45
C PRO A 29 8.82 0.60 2.41
N LEU A 30 8.68 -0.63 2.94
CA LEU A 30 7.38 -1.32 3.04
C LEU A 30 6.47 -0.61 4.04
N ALA A 31 6.99 -0.22 5.21
CA ALA A 31 6.26 0.51 6.23
C ALA A 31 5.70 1.83 5.69
N LEU A 32 6.52 2.58 4.95
CA LEU A 32 6.10 3.82 4.28
C LEU A 32 5.07 3.57 3.18
N ALA A 33 5.21 2.48 2.42
CA ALA A 33 4.24 2.13 1.37
C ALA A 33 2.84 1.88 1.96
N VAL A 34 2.74 1.18 3.09
CA VAL A 34 1.44 0.84 3.69
C VAL A 34 0.87 1.94 4.60
N ALA A 35 1.71 2.73 5.28
CA ALA A 35 1.27 3.74 6.24
C ALA A 35 1.12 5.14 5.61
N VAL A 36 2.04 5.55 4.76
CA VAL A 36 2.15 6.95 4.30
C VAL A 36 1.55 7.13 2.90
N VAL A 37 1.82 6.22 1.97
CA VAL A 37 1.31 6.36 0.60
C VAL A 37 -0.21 6.54 0.55
N PRO A 38 -1.03 5.78 1.30
CA PRO A 38 -2.47 6.00 1.31
C PRO A 38 -2.89 7.40 1.76
N LEU A 39 -2.11 8.07 2.61
CA LEU A 39 -2.43 9.36 3.22
C LEU A 39 -2.11 10.58 2.33
N ILE A 40 -1.40 10.41 1.23
CA ILE A 40 -1.00 11.51 0.36
C ILE A 40 -2.21 12.09 -0.36
N ALA A 41 -2.47 13.39 -0.20
CA ALA A 41 -3.54 14.13 -0.85
C ALA A 41 -3.04 15.54 -1.23
N VAL A 42 -2.28 15.63 -2.33
CA VAL A 42 -1.64 16.87 -2.79
C VAL A 42 -1.92 17.08 -4.27
N ALA A 43 -2.34 18.29 -4.63
CA ALA A 43 -2.73 18.63 -5.99
C ALA A 43 -1.53 18.69 -6.95
N LYS A 44 -1.72 18.15 -8.13
CA LYS A 44 -0.82 18.27 -9.28
C LYS A 44 -1.61 18.67 -10.52
N ARG A 45 -1.28 19.81 -11.11
CA ARG A 45 -1.78 20.17 -12.42
C ARG A 45 -0.92 19.50 -13.48
N TYR A 46 -1.54 18.92 -14.47
CA TYR A 46 -0.85 18.29 -15.58
C TYR A 46 -1.65 18.41 -16.87
N ASN A 47 -0.92 18.33 -18.00
CA ASN A 47 -1.51 18.21 -19.32
C ASN A 47 -1.88 16.75 -19.56
N THR A 48 -3.13 16.47 -19.92
CA THR A 48 -3.59 15.11 -20.17
C THR A 48 -2.91 14.50 -21.40
N GLY A 49 -2.58 15.32 -22.37
CA GLY A 49 -2.05 14.89 -23.66
C GLY A 49 -3.00 14.00 -24.47
N LEU A 50 -4.22 13.82 -23.98
CA LEU A 50 -5.21 12.93 -24.58
C LEU A 50 -5.88 13.54 -25.82
N THR A 51 -6.01 14.86 -25.89
CA THR A 51 -6.66 15.58 -26.99
C THR A 51 -6.01 15.37 -28.37
N LYS A 52 -4.80 14.83 -28.41
CA LYS A 52 -4.11 14.44 -29.65
C LYS A 52 -4.64 13.13 -30.27
N TYR A 53 -5.41 12.36 -29.50
CA TYR A 53 -6.01 11.12 -29.96
C TYR A 53 -7.47 11.34 -30.32
N ALA A 54 -7.91 10.83 -31.46
CA ALA A 54 -9.26 11.04 -31.98
C ALA A 54 -10.37 10.60 -30.98
N TRP A 55 -10.14 9.53 -30.25
CA TRP A 55 -11.07 9.00 -29.26
C TRP A 55 -11.24 9.88 -28.00
N PHE A 56 -10.35 10.85 -27.82
CA PHE A 56 -10.34 11.74 -26.65
C PHE A 56 -10.35 13.22 -27.06
N SER A 57 -10.96 13.54 -28.22
CA SER A 57 -11.03 14.91 -28.75
C SER A 57 -11.63 15.91 -27.78
N ASP A 58 -12.62 15.46 -26.96
CA ASP A 58 -13.35 16.28 -25.98
C ASP A 58 -12.71 16.23 -24.58
N ALA A 59 -11.56 15.53 -24.42
CA ALA A 59 -10.88 15.46 -23.16
C ALA A 59 -10.33 16.84 -22.73
N LEU A 60 -10.32 17.09 -21.42
CA LEU A 60 -9.73 18.29 -20.87
C LEU A 60 -8.24 18.37 -21.20
N LYS A 61 -7.80 19.50 -21.78
CA LYS A 61 -6.36 19.74 -22.08
C LYS A 61 -5.50 19.70 -20.83
N SER A 62 -6.02 20.23 -19.73
CA SER A 62 -5.33 20.30 -18.43
C SER A 62 -6.32 20.02 -17.32
N THR A 63 -5.90 19.24 -16.34
CA THR A 63 -6.70 18.93 -15.17
C THR A 63 -5.83 18.89 -13.90
N VAL A 64 -6.47 18.77 -12.74
CA VAL A 64 -5.80 18.70 -11.43
C VAL A 64 -6.13 17.36 -10.81
N ASP A 65 -5.11 16.57 -10.52
CA ASP A 65 -5.22 15.38 -9.69
C ASP A 65 -4.79 15.72 -8.26
N VAL A 66 -5.53 15.26 -7.26
CA VAL A 66 -5.24 15.50 -5.84
C VAL A 66 -4.77 14.23 -5.15
N PHE A 67 -5.32 13.08 -5.52
CA PHE A 67 -5.23 11.88 -4.69
C PHE A 67 -4.35 10.78 -5.26
N LEU A 68 -4.11 10.74 -6.58
CA LEU A 68 -3.50 9.57 -7.21
C LEU A 68 -2.08 9.81 -7.70
N TYR A 69 -1.81 10.97 -8.33
CA TYR A 69 -0.51 11.25 -8.95
C TYR A 69 0.67 11.07 -7.99
N TYR A 70 0.66 11.79 -6.86
CA TYR A 70 1.79 11.73 -5.94
C TYR A 70 1.90 10.40 -5.20
N LYS A 71 0.80 9.67 -4.99
CA LYS A 71 0.84 8.29 -4.49
C LYS A 71 1.60 7.38 -5.43
N ALA A 72 1.27 7.44 -6.73
CA ALA A 72 1.98 6.67 -7.75
C ALA A 72 3.47 7.02 -7.80
N GLN A 73 3.83 8.32 -7.77
CA GLN A 73 5.24 8.74 -7.79
C GLN A 73 6.00 8.28 -6.55
N VAL A 74 5.44 8.43 -5.36
CA VAL A 74 6.09 7.98 -4.11
C VAL A 74 6.24 6.47 -4.09
N LEU A 75 5.23 5.72 -4.56
CA LEU A 75 5.33 4.26 -4.67
C LEU A 75 6.46 3.83 -5.61
N ILE A 76 6.59 4.48 -6.78
CA ILE A 76 7.68 4.22 -7.73
C ILE A 76 9.04 4.51 -7.08
N ILE A 77 9.18 5.63 -6.36
CA ILE A 77 10.43 5.97 -5.65
C ILE A 77 10.76 4.91 -4.59
N LEU A 78 9.79 4.49 -3.79
CA LEU A 78 9.98 3.42 -2.80
C LEU A 78 10.38 2.10 -3.45
N ALA A 79 9.77 1.76 -4.60
CA ALA A 79 10.14 0.57 -5.36
C ALA A 79 11.59 0.64 -5.89
N TRP A 80 12.04 1.79 -6.35
CA TRP A 80 13.45 1.98 -6.72
C TRP A 80 14.39 1.79 -5.53
N VAL A 81 14.06 2.33 -4.35
CA VAL A 81 14.83 2.10 -3.11
C VAL A 81 14.89 0.61 -2.79
N MET A 82 13.75 -0.10 -2.86
CA MET A 82 13.68 -1.55 -2.65
C MET A 82 14.54 -2.32 -3.66
N ALA A 83 14.48 -1.95 -4.95
CA ALA A 83 15.29 -2.58 -6.00
C ALA A 83 16.79 -2.39 -5.75
N VAL A 84 17.23 -1.18 -5.37
CA VAL A 84 18.62 -0.91 -5.00
C VAL A 84 19.07 -1.76 -3.80
N CYS A 85 18.22 -1.90 -2.78
CA CYS A 85 18.49 -2.77 -1.63
C CYS A 85 18.65 -4.25 -2.06
N LEU A 86 17.78 -4.75 -2.95
CA LEU A 86 17.87 -6.13 -3.47
C LEU A 86 19.15 -6.34 -4.30
N ILE A 87 19.48 -5.40 -5.18
CA ILE A 87 20.72 -5.45 -5.98
C ILE A 87 21.93 -5.43 -5.06
N GLY A 88 21.96 -4.56 -4.06
CA GLY A 88 23.03 -4.49 -3.07
C GLY A 88 23.20 -5.80 -2.31
N ALA A 89 22.11 -6.42 -1.88
CA ALA A 89 22.13 -7.73 -1.23
C ALA A 89 22.68 -8.83 -2.16
N PHE A 90 22.25 -8.83 -3.41
CA PHE A 90 22.71 -9.79 -4.41
C PHE A 90 24.21 -9.64 -4.67
N LEU A 91 24.71 -8.43 -4.89
CA LEU A 91 26.13 -8.16 -5.15
C LEU A 91 27.02 -8.49 -3.96
N THR A 92 26.55 -8.25 -2.73
CA THR A 92 27.31 -8.59 -1.51
C THR A 92 27.13 -10.04 -1.07
N LYS A 93 26.41 -10.86 -1.86
CA LYS A 93 26.07 -12.25 -1.54
C LYS A 93 25.41 -12.42 -0.15
N LYS A 94 24.78 -11.38 0.35
CA LYS A 94 24.00 -11.42 1.60
C LYS A 94 22.65 -12.06 1.32
N ASP A 95 22.47 -13.27 1.79
CA ASP A 95 21.15 -13.92 1.80
C ASP A 95 20.47 -13.64 3.14
N TRP A 96 19.79 -12.50 3.20
CA TRP A 96 19.10 -12.05 4.41
C TRP A 96 17.92 -12.94 4.81
N SER A 97 17.41 -13.75 3.91
CA SER A 97 16.21 -14.54 4.15
C SER A 97 16.43 -16.05 4.08
N GLY A 98 17.57 -16.51 3.55
CA GLY A 98 17.70 -17.89 3.09
C GLY A 98 16.76 -18.26 1.94
N ARG A 99 16.07 -17.24 1.38
CA ARG A 99 14.99 -17.41 0.41
C ARG A 99 15.36 -17.15 -1.04
N TRP A 100 16.61 -16.78 -1.33
CA TRP A 100 17.03 -16.60 -2.72
C TRP A 100 16.76 -17.83 -3.59
N LYS A 101 16.86 -19.03 -3.00
CA LYS A 101 16.51 -20.29 -3.67
C LYS A 101 15.00 -20.42 -3.94
N GLN A 102 14.17 -19.64 -3.28
CA GLN A 102 12.70 -19.64 -3.43
C GLN A 102 12.23 -18.65 -4.49
N LEU A 103 13.13 -17.92 -5.17
CA LEU A 103 12.77 -17.11 -6.34
C LEU A 103 12.24 -17.94 -7.51
N SER A 104 12.43 -19.27 -7.46
CA SER A 104 11.80 -20.22 -8.37
C SER A 104 10.36 -20.60 -8.00
N ALA A 105 9.74 -19.92 -7.04
CA ALA A 105 8.34 -20.14 -6.68
C ALA A 105 7.40 -19.73 -7.82
N PRO A 106 6.34 -20.51 -8.08
CA PRO A 106 5.37 -20.22 -9.14
C PRO A 106 4.78 -18.80 -9.07
N GLU A 107 4.62 -18.27 -7.86
CA GLU A 107 4.10 -16.92 -7.60
C GLU A 107 5.01 -15.84 -8.19
N ILE A 108 6.33 -16.01 -8.06
CA ILE A 108 7.32 -15.06 -8.59
C ILE A 108 7.38 -15.14 -10.11
N TYR A 109 7.32 -16.34 -10.68
CA TYR A 109 7.26 -16.51 -12.13
C TYR A 109 6.01 -15.89 -12.74
N SER A 110 4.84 -16.07 -12.11
CA SER A 110 3.58 -15.48 -12.61
C SER A 110 3.64 -13.96 -12.65
N VAL A 111 4.22 -13.33 -11.62
CA VAL A 111 4.46 -11.88 -11.59
C VAL A 111 5.45 -11.47 -12.68
N GLY A 112 6.54 -12.21 -12.86
CA GLY A 112 7.52 -11.96 -13.92
C GLY A 112 6.89 -12.03 -15.31
N ILE A 113 6.11 -13.07 -15.60
CA ILE A 113 5.40 -13.21 -16.88
C ILE A 113 4.42 -12.06 -17.08
N TYR A 114 3.63 -11.71 -16.05
CA TYR A 114 2.71 -10.57 -16.12
C TYR A 114 3.42 -9.26 -16.46
N LEU A 115 4.55 -8.97 -15.80
CA LEU A 115 5.34 -7.76 -16.06
C LEU A 115 5.94 -7.73 -17.48
N VAL A 116 6.44 -8.87 -17.97
CA VAL A 116 6.96 -8.99 -19.35
C VAL A 116 5.85 -8.73 -20.38
N LEU A 117 4.69 -9.36 -20.20
CA LEU A 117 3.55 -9.16 -21.09
C LEU A 117 3.04 -7.69 -21.04
N SER A 118 2.99 -7.09 -19.85
CA SER A 118 2.62 -5.69 -19.66
C SER A 118 3.63 -4.74 -20.34
N LEU A 119 4.93 -5.05 -20.23
CA LEU A 119 5.98 -4.28 -20.91
C LEU A 119 5.85 -4.34 -22.42
N ILE A 120 5.67 -5.55 -22.98
CA ILE A 120 5.44 -5.75 -24.40
C ILE A 120 4.21 -4.95 -24.85
N SER A 121 3.09 -5.06 -24.13
CA SER A 121 1.88 -4.30 -24.41
C SER A 121 2.11 -2.78 -24.37
N ALA A 122 2.87 -2.29 -23.40
CA ALA A 122 3.19 -0.86 -23.29
C ALA A 122 4.05 -0.37 -24.46
N PHE A 123 5.02 -1.16 -24.94
CA PHE A 123 5.87 -0.81 -26.09
C PHE A 123 5.09 -0.76 -27.40
N PHE A 124 4.16 -1.70 -27.61
CA PHE A 124 3.34 -1.76 -28.81
C PHE A 124 2.09 -0.89 -28.74
N SER A 125 1.89 -0.17 -27.63
CA SER A 125 0.73 0.71 -27.46
C SER A 125 0.82 1.96 -28.34
N SER A 126 -0.28 2.29 -29.03
CA SER A 126 -0.43 3.55 -29.77
C SER A 126 -0.46 4.79 -28.85
N TYR A 127 -0.59 4.60 -27.53
CA TYR A 127 -0.71 5.69 -26.56
C TYR A 127 0.62 6.17 -25.98
N GLY A 128 1.74 5.60 -26.39
CA GLY A 128 3.09 6.05 -26.05
C GLY A 128 3.32 6.25 -24.54
N SER A 129 3.61 7.48 -24.13
CA SER A 129 3.94 7.78 -22.73
C SER A 129 2.80 7.48 -21.73
N VAL A 130 1.55 7.44 -22.17
CA VAL A 130 0.41 7.13 -21.30
C VAL A 130 0.46 5.65 -20.87
N ALA A 131 0.86 4.75 -21.77
CA ALA A 131 1.01 3.33 -21.44
C ALA A 131 2.07 3.08 -20.34
N PHE A 132 3.12 3.91 -20.28
CA PHE A 132 4.16 3.80 -19.25
C PHE A 132 3.85 4.55 -17.97
N LYS A 133 3.25 5.75 -18.06
CA LYS A 133 3.04 6.66 -16.92
C LYS A 133 1.66 6.55 -16.29
N GLY A 134 0.71 5.95 -17.00
CA GLY A 134 -0.70 6.04 -16.67
C GLY A 134 -1.33 7.35 -17.20
N GLY A 135 -2.62 7.47 -17.00
CA GLY A 135 -3.42 8.61 -17.44
C GLY A 135 -4.24 9.22 -16.31
N TYR A 136 -5.10 10.13 -16.68
CA TYR A 136 -6.05 10.80 -15.80
C TYR A 136 -6.91 9.76 -15.03
N GLU A 137 -7.03 9.98 -13.72
CA GLU A 137 -7.76 9.12 -12.78
C GLU A 137 -7.21 7.70 -12.61
N GLN A 138 -6.23 7.30 -13.42
CA GLN A 138 -5.57 5.99 -13.33
C GLN A 138 -4.09 6.11 -13.67
N TRP A 139 -3.26 6.39 -12.67
CA TRP A 139 -1.81 6.48 -12.82
C TRP A 139 -1.12 5.11 -12.81
N GLU A 140 -1.86 4.05 -13.14
CA GLU A 140 -1.38 2.66 -13.15
C GLU A 140 -0.84 2.24 -14.52
N GLY A 141 0.06 3.04 -15.09
CA GLY A 141 0.86 2.62 -16.23
C GLY A 141 1.92 1.58 -15.85
N PHE A 142 2.67 1.11 -16.85
CA PHE A 142 3.69 0.08 -16.65
C PHE A 142 4.65 0.36 -15.49
N ASN A 143 5.05 1.61 -15.28
CA ASN A 143 5.97 1.98 -14.18
C ASN A 143 5.40 1.64 -12.79
N VAL A 144 4.10 1.79 -12.58
CA VAL A 144 3.43 1.44 -11.31
C VAL A 144 3.26 -0.07 -11.20
N LEU A 145 2.93 -0.74 -12.30
CA LEU A 145 2.88 -2.22 -12.31
C LEU A 145 4.23 -2.83 -11.97
N LEU A 146 5.32 -2.27 -12.51
CA LEU A 146 6.67 -2.66 -12.16
C LEU A 146 6.96 -2.41 -10.67
N ALA A 147 6.51 -1.27 -10.12
CA ALA A 147 6.67 -0.96 -8.70
C ALA A 147 5.93 -1.98 -7.82
N TYR A 148 4.73 -2.40 -8.19
CA TYR A 148 4.01 -3.48 -7.49
C TYR A 148 4.77 -4.81 -7.52
N GLY A 149 5.35 -5.18 -8.67
CA GLY A 149 6.17 -6.38 -8.79
C GLY A 149 7.42 -6.33 -7.91
N VAL A 150 8.14 -5.21 -7.91
CA VAL A 150 9.31 -5.00 -7.04
C VAL A 150 8.91 -5.08 -5.56
N LEU A 151 7.82 -4.42 -5.17
CA LEU A 151 7.30 -4.44 -3.79
C LEU A 151 6.96 -5.88 -3.35
N LEU A 152 6.31 -6.66 -4.22
CA LEU A 152 5.96 -8.06 -3.94
C LEU A 152 7.21 -8.91 -3.74
N VAL A 153 8.18 -8.85 -4.66
CA VAL A 153 9.43 -9.61 -4.56
C VAL A 153 10.22 -9.18 -3.32
N TYR A 154 10.29 -7.87 -3.06
CA TYR A 154 10.98 -7.35 -1.88
C TYR A 154 10.31 -7.83 -0.59
N ALA A 155 8.99 -7.73 -0.48
CA ALA A 155 8.26 -8.22 0.68
C ALA A 155 8.47 -9.73 0.88
N TYR A 156 8.40 -10.51 -0.20
CA TYR A 156 8.61 -11.95 -0.17
C TYR A 156 9.99 -12.34 0.37
N LEU A 157 11.04 -11.60 0.00
CA LEU A 157 12.42 -11.86 0.42
C LEU A 157 12.76 -11.30 1.81
N ILE A 158 12.19 -10.15 2.17
CA ILE A 158 12.59 -9.42 3.38
C ILE A 158 11.70 -9.73 4.58
N VAL A 159 10.38 -9.87 4.39
CA VAL A 159 9.45 -10.05 5.50
C VAL A 159 9.64 -11.41 6.18
N ASP A 160 9.83 -11.38 7.50
CA ASP A 160 9.88 -12.56 8.37
C ASP A 160 8.84 -12.46 9.49
N SER A 161 8.58 -13.59 10.14
CA SER A 161 7.56 -13.70 11.18
C SER A 161 7.91 -12.98 12.49
N GLU A 162 9.17 -12.65 12.73
CA GLU A 162 9.59 -12.01 13.97
C GLU A 162 9.41 -10.49 13.94
N GLN A 163 9.78 -9.89 12.82
CA GLN A 163 9.83 -8.44 12.68
C GLN A 163 8.60 -7.85 11.99
N VAL A 164 7.79 -8.67 11.29
CA VAL A 164 6.60 -8.22 10.57
C VAL A 164 5.63 -7.43 11.46
N VAL A 165 5.41 -7.88 12.68
CA VAL A 165 4.51 -7.20 13.63
C VAL A 165 5.02 -5.80 13.90
N LYS A 166 6.30 -5.65 14.26
CA LYS A 166 6.88 -4.37 14.66
C LYS A 166 6.88 -3.34 13.52
N TYR A 167 7.17 -3.76 12.29
CA TYR A 167 7.37 -2.82 11.19
C TYR A 167 6.16 -2.71 10.26
N ILE A 168 5.47 -3.80 9.99
CA ILE A 168 4.36 -3.80 9.02
C ILE A 168 3.02 -3.66 9.72
N VAL A 169 2.72 -4.50 10.72
CA VAL A 169 1.42 -4.46 11.41
C VAL A 169 1.23 -3.12 12.13
N TYR A 170 2.25 -2.62 12.82
CA TYR A 170 2.18 -1.31 13.47
C TYR A 170 2.00 -0.17 12.46
N SER A 171 2.64 -0.26 11.29
CA SER A 171 2.46 0.71 10.21
C SER A 171 1.04 0.67 9.63
N ILE A 172 0.46 -0.52 9.47
CA ILE A 172 -0.94 -0.66 9.06
C ILE A 172 -1.87 -0.06 10.12
N ILE A 173 -1.68 -0.39 11.41
CA ILE A 173 -2.51 0.15 12.50
C ILE A 173 -2.44 1.68 12.51
N GLY A 174 -1.23 2.25 12.47
CA GLY A 174 -1.04 3.71 12.51
C GLY A 174 -1.60 4.41 11.29
N GLY A 175 -1.24 3.96 10.08
CA GLY A 175 -1.71 4.55 8.83
C GLY A 175 -3.23 4.44 8.67
N SER A 176 -3.81 3.27 8.99
CA SER A 176 -5.26 3.06 8.90
C SER A 176 -6.03 3.82 9.98
N ALA A 177 -5.45 4.05 11.17
CA ALA A 177 -6.08 4.91 12.17
C ALA A 177 -6.29 6.33 11.66
N VAL A 178 -5.26 6.90 10.99
CA VAL A 178 -5.36 8.25 10.40
C VAL A 178 -6.37 8.25 9.23
N CYS A 179 -6.28 7.28 8.33
CA CYS A 179 -7.20 7.15 7.20
C CYS A 179 -8.66 7.00 7.66
N GLY A 180 -8.87 6.12 8.65
CA GLY A 180 -10.18 5.88 9.26
C GLY A 180 -10.71 7.08 10.01
N ALA A 181 -9.86 7.83 10.73
CA ALA A 181 -10.26 9.06 11.41
C ALA A 181 -10.75 10.12 10.41
N ILE A 182 -10.00 10.36 9.33
CA ILE A 182 -10.42 11.30 8.27
C ILE A 182 -11.77 10.87 7.69
N GLY A 183 -11.92 9.57 7.35
CA GLY A 183 -13.17 9.05 6.81
C GLY A 183 -14.34 9.13 7.81
N ALA A 184 -14.10 8.85 9.09
CA ALA A 184 -15.11 8.98 10.13
C ALA A 184 -15.57 10.44 10.33
N PHE A 185 -14.63 11.39 10.32
CA PHE A 185 -15.00 12.82 10.36
C PHE A 185 -15.77 13.26 9.13
N GLN A 186 -15.44 12.78 7.93
CA GLN A 186 -16.23 13.05 6.72
C GLN A 186 -17.68 12.56 6.86
N TYR A 187 -17.88 11.35 7.42
CA TYR A 187 -19.22 10.83 7.70
C TYR A 187 -20.01 11.71 8.66
N LEU A 188 -19.34 12.34 9.61
CA LEU A 188 -19.94 13.29 10.56
C LEU A 188 -20.10 14.72 9.99
N HIS A 189 -19.98 14.89 8.69
CA HIS A 189 -20.03 16.20 7.99
C HIS A 189 -18.90 17.17 8.39
N LEU A 190 -17.79 16.66 8.92
CA LEU A 190 -16.59 17.41 9.29
C LEU A 190 -15.45 17.12 8.30
N ASP A 191 -15.69 17.40 7.01
CA ASP A 191 -14.73 17.10 5.96
C ASP A 191 -13.59 18.13 5.92
N PHE A 192 -12.40 17.71 6.39
CA PHE A 192 -11.18 18.52 6.37
C PHE A 192 -10.86 19.06 4.97
N PHE A 193 -11.02 18.26 3.91
CA PHE A 193 -10.65 18.67 2.56
C PHE A 193 -11.58 19.74 1.96
N ARG A 194 -12.78 19.90 2.50
CA ARG A 194 -13.71 20.99 2.14
C ARG A 194 -13.44 22.29 2.90
N SER A 195 -12.58 22.27 3.91
CA SER A 195 -12.18 23.45 4.68
C SER A 195 -11.12 24.28 3.95
N SER A 196 -10.94 25.53 4.37
CA SER A 196 -9.86 26.39 3.87
C SER A 196 -8.47 25.85 4.17
N LEU A 197 -8.28 25.22 5.32
CA LEU A 197 -7.03 24.55 5.68
C LEU A 197 -6.77 23.32 4.80
N GLY A 198 -7.79 22.54 4.50
CA GLY A 198 -7.68 21.40 3.58
C GLY A 198 -7.37 21.85 2.16
N ALA A 199 -8.01 22.90 1.68
CA ALA A 199 -7.71 23.49 0.37
C ALA A 199 -6.27 24.00 0.29
N TRP A 200 -5.77 24.67 1.34
CA TRP A 200 -4.38 25.08 1.45
C TRP A 200 -3.43 23.87 1.44
N TYR A 201 -3.69 22.85 2.26
CA TYR A 201 -2.89 21.63 2.32
C TYR A 201 -2.80 20.92 0.96
N MET A 202 -3.95 20.73 0.30
CA MET A 202 -3.96 20.11 -1.03
C MET A 202 -3.21 20.96 -2.06
N SER A 203 -3.17 22.28 -1.91
CA SER A 203 -2.53 23.20 -2.84
C SER A 203 -1.04 23.43 -2.58
N LEU A 204 -0.38 22.74 -1.66
CA LEU A 204 1.02 22.96 -1.27
C LEU A 204 2.03 22.94 -2.42
N LYS A 205 1.71 22.29 -3.53
CA LYS A 205 2.54 22.23 -4.75
C LYS A 205 1.97 23.05 -5.91
N MET A 206 1.05 23.98 -5.60
CA MET A 206 0.41 24.85 -6.58
C MET A 206 0.85 26.30 -6.33
N ASP A 207 0.84 27.14 -7.38
CA ASP A 207 1.20 28.55 -7.29
C ASP A 207 0.22 29.39 -6.44
N LYS A 208 -1.01 28.88 -6.28
CA LYS A 208 -2.06 29.48 -5.46
C LYS A 208 -2.97 28.42 -4.87
N VAL A 209 -3.66 28.78 -3.79
CA VAL A 209 -4.70 27.91 -3.21
C VAL A 209 -5.84 27.76 -4.23
N LEU A 210 -6.20 26.52 -4.52
CA LEU A 210 -7.28 26.18 -5.44
C LEU A 210 -8.59 26.00 -4.67
N ASN A 211 -9.70 26.29 -5.34
CA ASN A 211 -11.02 25.93 -4.85
C ASN A 211 -11.40 24.57 -5.43
N PHE A 212 -11.38 23.54 -4.60
CA PHE A 212 -11.71 22.18 -4.99
C PHE A 212 -13.20 21.92 -4.92
N ARG A 213 -13.75 21.30 -5.95
CA ARG A 213 -15.12 20.80 -5.96
C ARG A 213 -15.09 19.29 -5.93
N PHE A 214 -15.81 18.69 -4.98
CA PHE A 214 -15.92 17.25 -4.84
C PHE A 214 -17.28 16.79 -5.37
N ASN A 215 -17.26 15.74 -6.18
CA ASN A 215 -18.48 15.16 -6.78
C ASN A 215 -19.27 14.29 -5.79
N PHE A 216 -18.78 14.16 -4.56
CA PHE A 216 -19.43 13.36 -3.51
C PHE A 216 -20.30 14.26 -2.63
N PRO A 217 -21.49 13.80 -2.18
CA PRO A 217 -22.29 14.53 -1.22
C PRO A 217 -21.55 14.68 0.12
N GLU A 218 -21.94 15.68 0.89
CA GLU A 218 -21.47 15.80 2.27
C GLU A 218 -21.94 14.61 3.10
N GLY A 219 -21.08 14.13 4.00
CA GLY A 219 -21.33 12.91 4.78
C GLY A 219 -20.92 11.62 4.07
N GLN A 220 -20.55 11.64 2.79
CA GLN A 220 -19.96 10.48 2.13
C GLN A 220 -18.45 10.45 2.35
N SER A 221 -17.95 9.32 2.87
CA SER A 221 -16.55 9.15 3.22
C SER A 221 -15.72 8.61 2.06
N TYR A 222 -14.65 9.32 1.71
CA TYR A 222 -13.64 8.91 0.73
C TYR A 222 -12.21 8.99 1.30
N SER A 223 -12.06 9.61 2.48
CA SER A 223 -10.78 9.85 3.15
C SER A 223 -9.78 10.52 2.20
N THR A 224 -8.58 9.99 2.08
CA THR A 224 -7.54 10.39 1.12
C THR A 224 -7.55 9.53 -0.14
N LEU A 225 -8.56 8.67 -0.36
CA LEU A 225 -8.51 7.56 -1.33
C LEU A 225 -9.23 7.84 -2.65
N TYR A 226 -9.50 9.12 -2.96
CA TYR A 226 -10.09 9.58 -4.23
C TYR A 226 -11.58 9.24 -4.38
N ASN A 227 -12.01 8.02 -4.05
CA ASN A 227 -13.34 7.50 -4.40
C ASN A 227 -13.88 6.63 -3.25
N PRO A 228 -15.17 6.72 -2.88
CA PRO A 228 -15.78 5.88 -1.85
C PRO A 228 -15.62 4.37 -2.06
N ASN A 229 -15.60 3.89 -3.31
CA ASN A 229 -15.36 2.47 -3.59
C ASN A 229 -13.91 2.05 -3.28
N TYR A 230 -12.94 2.92 -3.54
CA TYR A 230 -11.54 2.68 -3.12
C TYR A 230 -11.42 2.70 -1.59
N ALA A 231 -12.17 3.56 -0.93
CA ALA A 231 -12.29 3.58 0.52
C ALA A 231 -12.79 2.24 1.08
N GLY A 232 -13.88 1.71 0.52
CA GLY A 232 -14.41 0.40 0.90
C GLY A 232 -13.40 -0.74 0.67
N SER A 233 -12.71 -0.74 -0.47
CA SER A 233 -11.67 -1.73 -0.79
C SER A 233 -10.48 -1.63 0.18
N TYR A 234 -10.04 -0.42 0.52
CA TYR A 234 -8.99 -0.21 1.51
C TYR A 234 -9.37 -0.77 2.88
N VAL A 235 -10.58 -0.45 3.35
CA VAL A 235 -11.06 -0.99 4.64
C VAL A 235 -11.15 -2.51 4.60
N ALA A 236 -11.59 -3.10 3.50
CA ALA A 236 -11.63 -4.56 3.34
C ALA A 236 -10.25 -5.22 3.45
N LEU A 237 -9.18 -4.53 3.02
CA LEU A 237 -7.80 -5.02 3.16
C LEU A 237 -7.24 -4.85 4.57
N VAL A 238 -7.50 -3.73 5.25
CA VAL A 238 -6.88 -3.45 6.56
C VAL A 238 -7.67 -4.02 7.73
N MET A 239 -8.99 -4.13 7.63
CA MET A 239 -9.87 -4.56 8.72
C MET A 239 -9.51 -5.93 9.28
N PRO A 240 -9.22 -6.98 8.51
CA PRO A 240 -8.84 -8.28 9.05
C PRO A 240 -7.56 -8.21 9.90
N VAL A 241 -6.57 -7.41 9.47
CA VAL A 241 -5.34 -7.21 10.24
C VAL A 241 -5.62 -6.49 11.54
N LEU A 242 -6.49 -5.47 11.53
CA LEU A 242 -6.90 -4.73 12.72
C LEU A 242 -7.67 -5.62 13.70
N LEU A 243 -8.60 -6.44 13.22
CA LEU A 243 -9.37 -7.38 14.05
C LEU A 243 -8.46 -8.46 14.65
N LEU A 244 -7.55 -9.04 13.87
CA LEU A 244 -6.56 -9.97 14.39
C LEU A 244 -5.68 -9.30 15.46
N ALA A 245 -5.21 -8.08 15.24
CA ALA A 245 -4.42 -7.34 16.21
C ALA A 245 -5.22 -6.96 17.47
N ALA A 246 -6.53 -6.72 17.33
CA ALA A 246 -7.41 -6.33 18.44
C ALA A 246 -7.89 -7.51 19.29
N PHE A 247 -8.16 -8.68 18.69
CA PHE A 247 -8.79 -9.80 19.40
C PHE A 247 -7.85 -10.96 19.72
N THR A 248 -6.74 -11.11 18.99
CA THR A 248 -5.78 -12.16 19.32
C THR A 248 -4.82 -11.67 20.39
N GLN A 249 -4.65 -12.46 21.44
CA GLN A 249 -3.57 -12.28 22.42
C GLN A 249 -2.21 -12.64 21.79
N TRP A 250 -1.88 -11.94 20.73
CA TRP A 250 -0.56 -12.05 20.15
C TRP A 250 0.44 -11.47 21.15
N GLY A 251 1.14 -12.30 21.90
CA GLY A 251 2.18 -11.87 22.84
C GLY A 251 3.32 -11.05 22.20
N ARG A 252 3.22 -10.81 20.89
CA ARG A 252 4.12 -9.98 20.09
C ARG A 252 3.66 -8.52 19.96
N ILE A 253 2.38 -8.20 20.25
CA ILE A 253 1.83 -6.83 20.21
C ILE A 253 1.79 -6.29 21.64
N ASN A 254 2.39 -5.12 21.86
CA ASN A 254 2.33 -4.49 23.16
C ASN A 254 0.94 -3.86 23.41
N LYS A 255 0.62 -3.62 24.69
CA LYS A 255 -0.71 -3.16 25.12
C LYS A 255 -1.15 -1.86 24.44
N THR A 256 -0.24 -0.92 24.20
CA THR A 256 -0.54 0.36 23.54
C THR A 256 -0.99 0.14 22.10
N TRP A 257 -0.28 -0.69 21.33
CA TRP A 257 -0.63 -1.00 19.95
C TRP A 257 -1.89 -1.85 19.84
N HIS A 258 -2.16 -2.68 20.86
CA HIS A 258 -3.41 -3.42 20.95
C HIS A 258 -4.60 -2.46 21.09
N CYS A 259 -4.53 -1.51 22.04
CA CYS A 259 -5.56 -0.47 22.18
C CYS A 259 -5.72 0.37 20.91
N LEU A 260 -4.61 0.74 20.27
CA LEU A 260 -4.65 1.51 19.01
C LEU A 260 -5.28 0.70 17.87
N ALA A 261 -5.07 -0.62 17.81
CA ALA A 261 -5.72 -1.50 16.84
C ALA A 261 -7.25 -1.52 17.01
N VAL A 262 -7.74 -1.58 18.25
CA VAL A 262 -9.18 -1.50 18.56
C VAL A 262 -9.75 -0.16 18.09
N VAL A 263 -9.10 0.94 18.46
CA VAL A 263 -9.53 2.29 18.04
C VAL A 263 -9.52 2.42 16.52
N SER A 264 -8.44 1.95 15.86
CA SER A 264 -8.34 1.95 14.40
C SER A 264 -9.44 1.12 13.75
N ALA A 265 -9.76 -0.06 14.30
CA ALA A 265 -10.85 -0.90 13.80
C ALA A 265 -12.21 -0.19 13.89
N CYS A 266 -12.50 0.45 15.02
CA CYS A 266 -13.73 1.24 15.19
C CYS A 266 -13.81 2.41 14.19
N LEU A 267 -12.74 3.17 14.02
CA LEU A 267 -12.68 4.28 13.08
C LEU A 267 -12.88 3.80 11.63
N ASN A 268 -12.22 2.71 11.24
CA ASN A 268 -12.36 2.14 9.90
C ASN A 268 -13.75 1.53 9.69
N PHE A 269 -14.41 1.03 10.72
CA PHE A 269 -15.79 0.57 10.62
C PHE A 269 -16.75 1.74 10.32
N VAL A 270 -16.62 2.86 11.04
CA VAL A 270 -17.39 4.09 10.76
C VAL A 270 -17.08 4.61 9.35
N PHE A 271 -15.81 4.61 8.96
CA PHE A 271 -15.38 4.98 7.62
C PHE A 271 -16.01 4.09 6.53
N LEU A 272 -16.10 2.78 6.76
CA LEU A 272 -16.75 1.85 5.82
C LEU A 272 -18.24 2.19 5.65
N ILE A 273 -18.95 2.43 6.74
CA ILE A 273 -20.36 2.83 6.69
C ILE A 273 -20.50 4.15 5.90
N GLY A 274 -19.70 5.16 6.22
CA GLY A 274 -19.71 6.45 5.53
C GLY A 274 -19.33 6.38 4.05
N SER A 275 -18.54 5.39 3.64
CA SER A 275 -18.19 5.19 2.22
C SER A 275 -19.38 4.74 1.37
N GLN A 276 -20.40 4.12 1.98
CA GLN A 276 -21.57 3.55 1.30
C GLN A 276 -21.19 2.52 0.21
N SER A 277 -19.99 1.93 0.32
CA SER A 277 -19.47 0.94 -0.63
C SER A 277 -19.98 -0.46 -0.29
N LEU A 278 -20.94 -0.96 -1.05
CA LEU A 278 -21.45 -2.32 -0.89
C LEU A 278 -20.36 -3.37 -1.09
N THR A 279 -19.48 -3.16 -2.08
CA THR A 279 -18.33 -4.05 -2.33
C THR A 279 -17.36 -4.10 -1.16
N GLY A 280 -17.13 -2.97 -0.49
CA GLY A 280 -16.34 -2.90 0.73
C GLY A 280 -16.95 -3.71 1.88
N VAL A 281 -18.25 -3.57 2.10
CA VAL A 281 -18.98 -4.33 3.13
C VAL A 281 -18.92 -5.83 2.88
N ILE A 282 -19.21 -6.27 1.66
CA ILE A 282 -19.11 -7.68 1.25
C ILE A 282 -17.67 -8.20 1.42
N GLY A 283 -16.67 -7.41 1.01
CA GLY A 283 -15.27 -7.75 1.16
C GLY A 283 -14.86 -7.96 2.62
N VAL A 284 -15.20 -7.02 3.52
CA VAL A 284 -14.94 -7.16 4.96
C VAL A 284 -15.62 -8.40 5.53
N ALA A 285 -16.89 -8.64 5.19
CA ALA A 285 -17.63 -9.81 5.69
C ALA A 285 -16.99 -11.13 5.21
N ALA A 286 -16.67 -11.25 3.92
CA ALA A 286 -16.07 -12.44 3.33
C ALA A 286 -14.68 -12.73 3.94
N VAL A 287 -13.81 -11.72 4.02
CA VAL A 287 -12.46 -11.91 4.56
C VAL A 287 -12.49 -12.18 6.06
N SER A 288 -13.35 -11.48 6.82
CA SER A 288 -13.50 -11.74 8.25
C SER A 288 -14.02 -13.16 8.51
N TYR A 289 -14.99 -13.65 7.74
CA TYR A 289 -15.49 -15.02 7.84
C TYR A 289 -14.41 -16.07 7.59
N THR A 290 -13.55 -15.85 6.60
CA THR A 290 -12.50 -16.81 6.22
C THR A 290 -11.30 -16.82 7.16
N HIS A 291 -10.99 -15.71 7.81
CA HIS A 291 -9.78 -15.56 8.63
C HIS A 291 -10.02 -15.57 10.15
N LEU A 292 -11.26 -15.38 10.62
CA LEU A 292 -11.59 -15.42 12.05
C LEU A 292 -12.20 -16.76 12.47
N ARG A 293 -12.38 -17.69 11.52
CA ARG A 293 -12.81 -19.08 11.77
C ARG A 293 -11.58 -19.97 11.95
#